data_d9e9a1cba2a10d0c54fa66b49485988b
#
_entry.id   d9e9a1cba2a10d0c54fa66b49485988b
#
_cell.length_a   1.000
_cell.length_b   1.000
_cell.length_c   1.000
_cell.angle_alpha   90.00
_cell.angle_beta   90.00
_cell.angle_gamma   90.00
#
_symmetry.space_group_name_H-M   'P 1'
#
loop_
_entity.id
_entity.type
_entity.pdbx_description
1 polymer ?
#
loop_
_entity_poly.entity_id
_entity_poly.type
_entity_poly.pdbx_seq_one_letter_code
_entity_poly.pdbx_strand_id
1 'polypeptide(L)'
;MTDPQRKLSAAELTEAGLTGWHLTGEALTATFKTRKFSTGLELVNRIGASAEEANHHPDLTLTYREVGVTLTSHDVSGITIRDIDLARTISGHAADLGVAAEE
;
A
#
# COMPACT_ATOMS: atom_id res chain seq x y z
N MET A 1 -13.32 -7.68 -16.69
CA MET A 1 -12.77 -6.38 -16.29
C MET A 1 -13.26 -6.00 -14.91
N THR A 2 -12.39 -5.56 -14.04
CA THR A 2 -12.74 -5.23 -12.66
C THR A 2 -13.18 -3.77 -12.57
N ASP A 3 -14.37 -3.55 -11.98
CA ASP A 3 -14.87 -2.20 -11.73
C ASP A 3 -14.01 -1.53 -10.65
N PRO A 4 -13.38 -0.37 -10.94
CA PRO A 4 -12.55 0.32 -9.95
C PRO A 4 -13.34 0.88 -8.76
N GLN A 5 -14.65 0.91 -8.85
CA GLN A 5 -15.51 1.37 -7.76
C GLN A 5 -16.20 0.23 -7.02
N ARG A 6 -15.91 -1.02 -7.38
CA ARG A 6 -16.51 -2.17 -6.71
C ARG A 6 -15.78 -2.47 -5.40
N LYS A 7 -16.50 -2.39 -4.31
CA LYS A 7 -15.96 -2.70 -2.99
C LYS A 7 -15.71 -4.19 -2.86
N LEU A 8 -14.50 -4.55 -2.46
CA LEU A 8 -14.09 -5.95 -2.33
C LEU A 8 -14.45 -6.50 -0.95
N SER A 9 -14.77 -7.80 -0.90
CA SER A 9 -15.05 -8.49 0.35
C SER A 9 -13.76 -8.92 1.05
N ALA A 10 -13.86 -9.27 2.34
CA ALA A 10 -12.72 -9.79 3.09
C ALA A 10 -12.15 -11.05 2.44
N ALA A 11 -13.01 -11.93 1.91
CA ALA A 11 -12.58 -13.13 1.21
C ALA A 11 -11.76 -12.80 -0.03
N GLU A 12 -12.20 -11.83 -0.81
CA GLU A 12 -11.47 -11.38 -2.00
C GLU A 12 -10.10 -10.80 -1.64
N LEU A 13 -10.01 -10.08 -0.53
CA LEU A 13 -8.74 -9.54 -0.05
C LEU A 13 -7.79 -10.65 0.38
N THR A 14 -8.30 -11.68 1.05
CA THR A 14 -7.50 -12.85 1.42
C THR A 14 -6.96 -13.55 0.18
N GLU A 15 -7.80 -13.71 -0.85
CA GLU A 15 -7.39 -14.33 -2.11
C GLU A 15 -6.35 -13.53 -2.87
N ALA A 16 -6.31 -12.21 -2.69
CA ALA A 16 -5.31 -11.37 -3.33
C ALA A 16 -3.88 -11.67 -2.86
N GLY A 17 -3.73 -12.26 -1.67
CA GLY A 17 -2.45 -12.75 -1.18
C GLY A 17 -1.41 -11.66 -0.96
N LEU A 18 -1.82 -10.51 -0.43
CA LEU A 18 -0.93 -9.38 -0.19
C LEU A 18 -0.12 -9.57 1.08
N THR A 19 1.04 -10.19 0.95
CA THR A 19 1.95 -10.43 2.09
C THR A 19 2.38 -9.10 2.72
N GLY A 20 2.24 -9.01 4.04
CA GLY A 20 2.61 -7.81 4.80
C GLY A 20 1.54 -6.73 4.82
N TRP A 21 0.45 -6.91 4.10
CA TRP A 21 -0.69 -6.00 4.14
C TRP A 21 -1.80 -6.57 5.00
N HIS A 22 -2.44 -5.72 5.78
CA HIS A 22 -3.48 -6.10 6.74
C HIS A 22 -4.72 -5.26 6.54
N LEU A 23 -5.89 -5.90 6.62
CA LEU A 23 -7.15 -5.17 6.62
C LEU A 23 -7.39 -4.62 8.02
N THR A 24 -7.48 -3.29 8.13
CA THR A 24 -7.73 -2.59 9.38
C THR A 24 -8.93 -1.68 9.15
N GLY A 25 -10.11 -2.08 9.64
CA GLY A 25 -11.34 -1.35 9.35
C GLY A 25 -11.63 -1.36 7.85
N GLU A 26 -11.68 -0.20 7.24
CA GLU A 26 -11.96 -0.02 5.81
C GLU A 26 -10.70 0.26 4.99
N ALA A 27 -9.52 -0.03 5.56
CA ALA A 27 -8.25 0.28 4.94
C ALA A 27 -7.31 -0.92 4.91
N LEU A 28 -6.39 -0.93 3.94
CA LEU A 28 -5.25 -1.82 3.92
C LEU A 28 -4.05 -1.07 4.48
N THR A 29 -3.36 -1.69 5.42
CA THR A 29 -2.18 -1.08 6.04
C THR A 29 -0.97 -1.98 5.91
N ALA A 30 0.20 -1.36 5.77
CA ALA A 30 1.48 -2.07 5.78
C ALA A 30 2.53 -1.18 6.44
N THR A 31 3.52 -1.81 7.08
CA THR A 31 4.67 -1.14 7.65
C THR A 31 5.92 -1.74 7.03
N PHE A 32 6.75 -0.90 6.44
CA PHE A 32 7.99 -1.34 5.79
C PHE A 32 9.18 -0.95 6.67
N LYS A 33 10.00 -1.93 6.99
CA LYS A 33 11.16 -1.76 7.87
C LYS A 33 12.36 -1.26 7.07
N THR A 34 12.44 0.04 6.87
CA THR A 34 13.49 0.66 6.05
C THR A 34 14.82 0.81 6.80
N ARG A 35 14.78 0.84 8.14
CA ARG A 35 15.95 0.91 9.03
C ARG A 35 16.76 2.20 8.96
N LYS A 36 16.77 2.85 7.81
CA LYS A 36 17.44 4.13 7.59
C LYS A 36 16.46 5.15 7.05
N PHE A 37 16.60 6.39 7.50
CA PHE A 37 15.72 7.46 7.03
C PHE A 37 15.85 7.66 5.51
N SER A 38 17.07 7.61 4.98
CA SER A 38 17.31 7.80 3.54
C SER A 38 16.60 6.73 2.69
N THR A 39 16.60 5.48 3.13
CA THR A 39 15.88 4.41 2.44
C THR A 39 14.38 4.64 2.53
N GLY A 40 13.89 5.09 3.68
CA GLY A 40 12.47 5.43 3.85
C GLY A 40 12.06 6.56 2.93
N LEU A 41 12.87 7.60 2.83
CA LEU A 41 12.58 8.73 1.94
C LEU A 41 12.56 8.29 0.47
N GLU A 42 13.50 7.44 0.06
CA GLU A 42 13.49 6.89 -1.29
C GLU A 42 12.21 6.09 -1.57
N LEU A 43 11.79 5.26 -0.61
CA LEU A 43 10.56 4.50 -0.74
C LEU A 43 9.34 5.43 -0.86
N VAL A 44 9.24 6.45 -0.01
CA VAL A 44 8.16 7.43 -0.06
C VAL A 44 8.12 8.13 -1.41
N ASN A 45 9.26 8.51 -1.95
CA ASN A 45 9.32 9.17 -3.26
C ASN A 45 8.83 8.25 -4.38
N ARG A 46 9.18 6.98 -4.34
CA ARG A 46 8.71 6.01 -5.33
C ARG A 46 7.20 5.76 -5.21
N ILE A 47 6.72 5.63 -3.98
CA ILE A 47 5.29 5.47 -3.73
C ILE A 47 4.53 6.68 -4.23
N GLY A 48 5.03 7.88 -3.93
CA GLY A 48 4.39 9.12 -4.38
C GLY A 48 4.25 9.21 -5.88
N ALA A 49 5.31 8.85 -6.61
CA ALA A 49 5.27 8.86 -8.08
C ALA A 49 4.23 7.87 -8.62
N SER A 50 4.17 6.66 -8.05
CA SER A 50 3.20 5.65 -8.47
C SER A 50 1.77 6.07 -8.13
N ALA A 51 1.58 6.70 -6.97
CA ALA A 51 0.27 7.20 -6.54
C ALA A 51 -0.25 8.28 -7.51
N GLU A 52 0.62 9.20 -7.93
CA GLU A 52 0.27 10.22 -8.90
C GLU A 52 -0.10 9.61 -10.25
N GLU A 53 0.67 8.63 -10.69
CA GLU A 53 0.41 7.93 -11.95
C GLU A 53 -0.92 7.18 -11.90
N ALA A 54 -1.23 6.54 -10.78
CA ALA A 54 -2.48 5.80 -10.60
C ALA A 54 -3.67 6.71 -10.27
N ASN A 55 -3.41 7.97 -9.96
CA ASN A 55 -4.40 8.91 -9.44
C ASN A 55 -5.17 8.32 -8.25
N HIS A 56 -4.44 7.66 -7.36
CA HIS A 56 -4.97 7.03 -6.16
C HIS A 56 -3.94 7.18 -5.05
N HIS A 57 -4.28 7.92 -3.99
CA HIS A 57 -3.29 8.43 -3.05
C HIS A 57 -3.39 7.77 -1.68
N PRO A 58 -2.32 7.09 -1.23
CA PRO A 58 -2.28 6.53 0.12
C PRO A 58 -1.97 7.60 1.14
N ASP A 59 -2.24 7.28 2.41
CA ASP A 59 -1.67 8.04 3.51
C ASP A 59 -0.33 7.40 3.85
N LEU A 60 0.67 8.23 4.06
CA LEU A 60 2.04 7.77 4.32
C LEU A 60 2.56 8.37 5.61
N THR A 61 3.30 7.57 6.38
CA THR A 61 4.09 8.06 7.50
C THR A 61 5.54 7.66 7.28
N LEU A 62 6.45 8.61 7.51
CA LEU A 62 7.88 8.37 7.41
C LEU A 62 8.49 8.67 8.76
N THR A 63 9.11 7.66 9.36
CA THR A 63 9.88 7.81 10.57
C THR A 63 11.30 7.34 10.29
N TYR A 64 12.20 7.46 11.26
CA TYR A 64 13.60 7.12 11.03
C TYR A 64 13.80 5.71 10.50
N ARG A 65 13.04 4.74 11.02
CA ARG A 65 13.28 3.32 10.73
C ARG A 65 12.22 2.64 9.89
N GLU A 66 11.12 3.33 9.58
CA GLU A 66 10.02 2.66 8.89
C GLU A 66 9.14 3.60 8.10
N VAL A 67 8.41 3.02 7.15
CA VAL A 67 7.39 3.73 6.37
C VAL A 67 6.07 3.00 6.60
N GLY A 68 5.05 3.74 7.04
CA GLY A 68 3.69 3.22 7.15
C GLY A 68 2.87 3.65 5.96
N VAL A 69 2.03 2.75 5.47
CA VAL A 69 1.16 3.00 4.32
C VAL A 69 -0.26 2.59 4.66
N THR A 70 -1.21 3.46 4.35
CA THR A 70 -2.64 3.18 4.49
C THR A 70 -3.33 3.45 3.17
N LEU A 71 -4.02 2.45 2.65
CA LEU A 71 -4.76 2.51 1.38
C LEU A 71 -6.25 2.28 1.62
N THR A 72 -7.07 3.14 1.06
CA THR A 72 -8.52 2.96 1.04
C THR A 72 -9.11 3.73 -0.14
N SER A 73 -10.28 3.32 -0.57
CA SER A 73 -11.03 4.03 -1.61
C SER A 73 -12.16 4.79 -0.93
N HIS A 74 -11.95 6.09 -0.70
CA HIS A 74 -12.88 6.93 0.07
C HIS A 74 -14.26 7.04 -0.59
N ASP A 75 -14.32 7.00 -1.90
CA ASP A 75 -15.59 7.13 -2.64
C ASP A 75 -16.57 5.98 -2.36
N VAL A 76 -16.04 4.81 -1.93
CA VAL A 76 -16.89 3.66 -1.59
C VAL A 76 -16.71 3.20 -0.14
N SER A 77 -15.93 3.92 0.65
CA SER A 77 -15.63 3.60 2.05
C SER A 77 -15.16 2.16 2.24
N GLY A 78 -14.18 1.76 1.46
CA GLY A 78 -13.64 0.40 1.52
C GLY A 78 -12.53 0.18 0.53
N ILE A 79 -12.20 -1.10 0.30
CA ILE A 79 -11.11 -1.51 -0.56
C ILE A 79 -11.64 -1.88 -1.94
N THR A 80 -10.96 -1.41 -2.98
CA THR A 80 -11.25 -1.74 -4.37
C THR A 80 -9.99 -2.29 -5.04
N ILE A 81 -10.10 -2.65 -6.32
CA ILE A 81 -8.93 -3.09 -7.10
C ILE A 81 -7.85 -2.00 -7.17
N ARG A 82 -8.24 -0.73 -7.06
CA ARG A 82 -7.26 0.37 -7.04
C ARG A 82 -6.28 0.24 -5.88
N ASP A 83 -6.78 -0.18 -4.71
CA ASP A 83 -5.94 -0.38 -3.53
C ASP A 83 -5.05 -1.61 -3.69
N ILE A 84 -5.61 -2.69 -4.23
CA ILE A 84 -4.85 -3.93 -4.45
C ILE A 84 -3.70 -3.68 -5.43
N ASP A 85 -3.97 -3.02 -6.55
CA ASP A 85 -2.96 -2.74 -7.57
C ASP A 85 -1.86 -1.85 -7.02
N LEU A 86 -2.22 -0.80 -6.29
CA LEU A 86 -1.22 0.10 -5.71
C LEU A 86 -0.43 -0.59 -4.60
N ALA A 87 -1.07 -1.43 -3.78
CA ALA A 87 -0.37 -2.21 -2.76
C ALA A 87 0.70 -3.10 -3.39
N ARG A 88 0.39 -3.75 -4.50
CA ARG A 88 1.37 -4.59 -5.22
C ARG A 88 2.52 -3.75 -5.77
N THR A 89 2.22 -2.59 -6.32
CA THR A 89 3.25 -1.68 -6.82
C THR A 89 4.16 -1.20 -5.69
N ILE A 90 3.58 -0.82 -4.57
CA ILE A 90 4.34 -0.39 -3.39
C ILE A 90 5.24 -1.51 -2.87
N SER A 91 4.71 -2.73 -2.77
CA SER A 91 5.50 -3.89 -2.35
C SER A 91 6.66 -4.15 -3.30
N GLY A 92 6.44 -3.94 -4.61
CA GLY A 92 7.50 -4.04 -5.62
C GLY A 92 8.60 -3.01 -5.41
N HIS A 93 8.25 -1.77 -5.10
CA HIS A 93 9.24 -0.73 -4.79
C HIS A 93 10.06 -1.09 -3.56
N ALA A 94 9.41 -1.59 -2.51
CA ALA A 94 10.10 -2.01 -1.29
C ALA A 94 11.07 -3.16 -1.60
N ALA A 95 10.63 -4.15 -2.36
CA ALA A 95 11.49 -5.27 -2.74
C ALA A 95 12.71 -4.82 -3.52
N ASP A 96 12.55 -3.87 -4.44
CA ASP A 96 13.66 -3.31 -5.22
C ASP A 96 14.68 -2.60 -4.33
N LEU A 97 14.25 -2.05 -3.21
CA LEU A 97 15.13 -1.41 -2.23
C LEU A 97 15.66 -2.39 -1.17
N GLY A 98 15.31 -3.66 -1.27
CA GLY A 98 15.71 -4.66 -0.29
C GLY A 98 14.99 -4.51 1.05
N VAL A 99 13.81 -3.93 1.05
CA VAL A 99 13.03 -3.66 2.26
C VAL A 99 11.91 -4.67 2.41
N ALA A 100 11.76 -5.20 3.62
CA ALA A 100 10.69 -6.14 3.94
C ALA A 100 9.53 -5.45 4.66
N ALA A 101 8.32 -5.91 4.37
CA ALA A 101 7.15 -5.50 5.13
C ALA A 101 7.12 -6.24 6.47
N GLU A 102 6.64 -5.56 7.50
CA GLU A 102 6.38 -6.19 8.78
C GLU A 102 5.14 -7.07 8.65
N GLU A 103 5.25 -8.29 9.13
CA GLU A 103 4.10 -9.21 9.10
C GLU A 103 3.24 -9.17 10.38
#